data_d86dda506b6772a7291f156562374724
#
_entry.id   d86dda506b6772a7291f156562374724
#
_cell.length_a   1.000
_cell.length_b   1.000
_cell.length_c   1.000
_cell.angle_alpha   90.00
_cell.angle_beta   90.00
_cell.angle_gamma   90.00
#
_symmetry.space_group_name_H-M   'P 1'
#
loop_
_entity.id
_entity.type
_entity.pdbx_description
1 polymer ?
#
loop_
_entity_poly.entity_id
_entity_poly.type
_entity_poly.pdbx_seq_one_letter_code
_entity_poly.pdbx_strand_id
1 'polypeptide(L)'
;MPNQTKITAKNYTEYIDKIRKAEFEYCRNDVVYWANNYCVIEDKDSPNIIEQFRAWDAQNQVLREFEENRLNLILKARQMGITWLAIYYCTHDLIFNLGHTVVALSKTEDDAKELVRRMSVVLDNMPEILLGGGLTYYKTATAITITNSKGKLISTFKAFPASPAAGRSFTGNILLLDEWAFQEYAEEIWTSAYPTINRPTGGKVIGLSTIKKGTLFEKLWLEDNAFHKIFLSVFSDPRRTLEWYESTAKDLGVKVKQEYPRTAEEALSNLGGSYFNEFDYNIHTCTPFKIPEDWSIYNTMDYGLDMFAHYKIAIDNEKNVYVFHEIYKSGLIISDAAAEVKKAELVELDDGTVESWYSPRIRLAPPDMWNRNQETGKSRALAFSENGLDLVQSNNDREAGWLQVKELMKIITLPDGTRTAKLKIFRNCPNLIRTLPQLLIDEKNYNDCAKEPHELTHAPDALRYFAIYWTQPPESKVRKKVRYRPDQLEDYYNARTEEERQQIIKRYGEPEL
;
A
#
# COMPACT_ATOMS: atom_id res chain seq x y z
N MET A 1 44.52 -61.81 -15.36
CA MET A 1 43.18 -61.43 -15.78
C MET A 1 42.41 -61.08 -14.50
N PRO A 2 41.88 -59.89 -14.28
CA PRO A 2 41.08 -59.62 -13.10
C PRO A 2 39.75 -60.34 -13.20
N ASN A 3 39.34 -60.99 -12.09
CA ASN A 3 38.08 -61.67 -11.91
C ASN A 3 36.91 -60.79 -12.36
N GLN A 4 36.26 -61.15 -13.47
CA GLN A 4 34.96 -60.62 -13.81
C GLN A 4 33.95 -61.23 -12.81
N THR A 5 33.59 -60.50 -11.78
CA THR A 5 32.51 -60.86 -10.87
C THR A 5 31.25 -60.96 -11.71
N LYS A 6 30.71 -62.14 -11.95
CA LYS A 6 29.43 -62.37 -12.63
C LYS A 6 28.34 -61.70 -11.77
N ILE A 7 27.82 -60.60 -12.24
CA ILE A 7 26.67 -59.94 -11.62
C ILE A 7 25.47 -60.87 -11.85
N THR A 8 25.00 -61.54 -10.81
CA THR A 8 23.73 -62.28 -10.85
C THR A 8 22.57 -61.31 -10.85
N ALA A 9 21.42 -61.71 -11.39
CA ALA A 9 20.21 -60.88 -11.39
C ALA A 9 19.87 -60.39 -9.97
N LYS A 10 20.07 -61.20 -8.94
CA LYS A 10 19.85 -60.83 -7.54
C LYS A 10 20.81 -59.71 -7.08
N ASN A 11 22.11 -59.87 -7.39
CA ASN A 11 23.12 -58.87 -7.03
C ASN A 11 22.89 -57.56 -7.79
N TYR A 12 22.37 -57.61 -9.02
CA TYR A 12 22.00 -56.43 -9.79
C TYR A 12 20.82 -55.67 -9.16
N THR A 13 19.78 -56.39 -8.76
CA THR A 13 18.62 -55.80 -8.09
C THR A 13 19.02 -55.13 -6.77
N GLU A 14 19.78 -55.82 -5.93
CA GLU A 14 20.31 -55.25 -4.66
C GLU A 14 21.20 -54.02 -4.89
N TYR A 15 21.96 -54.00 -5.96
CA TYR A 15 22.80 -52.87 -6.34
C TYR A 15 21.95 -51.66 -6.78
N ILE A 16 20.94 -51.88 -7.62
CA ILE A 16 20.01 -50.84 -8.06
C ILE A 16 19.23 -50.28 -6.86
N ASP A 17 18.76 -51.14 -5.94
CA ASP A 17 18.03 -50.67 -4.75
C ASP A 17 18.93 -49.82 -3.81
N LYS A 18 20.21 -50.14 -3.73
CA LYS A 18 21.16 -49.30 -2.98
C LYS A 18 21.36 -47.92 -3.64
N ILE A 19 21.48 -47.88 -4.96
CA ILE A 19 21.59 -46.62 -5.71
C ILE A 19 20.31 -45.81 -5.50
N ARG A 20 19.14 -46.43 -5.63
CA ARG A 20 17.84 -45.79 -5.44
C ARG A 20 17.70 -45.18 -4.07
N LYS A 21 18.11 -45.89 -3.01
CA LYS A 21 18.07 -45.37 -1.66
C LYS A 21 19.04 -44.22 -1.46
N ALA A 22 20.26 -44.31 -2.00
CA ALA A 22 21.26 -43.25 -1.92
C ALA A 22 20.76 -41.98 -2.62
N GLU A 23 20.18 -42.11 -3.82
CA GLU A 23 19.63 -41.01 -4.58
C GLU A 23 18.44 -40.33 -3.87
N PHE A 24 17.55 -41.15 -3.29
CA PHE A 24 16.43 -40.62 -2.49
C PHE A 24 16.95 -39.80 -1.28
N GLU A 25 17.93 -40.30 -0.55
CA GLU A 25 18.51 -39.57 0.58
C GLU A 25 19.29 -38.33 0.13
N TYR A 26 19.92 -38.36 -1.04
CA TYR A 26 20.58 -37.19 -1.61
C TYR A 26 19.55 -36.08 -1.92
N CYS A 27 18.49 -36.45 -2.62
CA CYS A 27 17.41 -35.53 -2.93
C CYS A 27 16.71 -34.99 -1.69
N ARG A 28 16.51 -35.83 -0.66
CA ARG A 28 15.92 -35.45 0.61
C ARG A 28 16.72 -34.38 1.35
N ASN A 29 18.06 -34.49 1.30
CA ASN A 29 18.96 -33.63 2.06
C ASN A 29 19.45 -32.40 1.29
N ASP A 30 19.17 -32.28 0.01
CA ASP A 30 19.59 -31.16 -0.84
C ASP A 30 18.47 -30.77 -1.83
N VAL A 31 17.72 -29.76 -1.47
CA VAL A 31 16.62 -29.23 -2.31
C VAL A 31 17.15 -28.64 -3.63
N VAL A 32 18.36 -28.10 -3.64
CA VAL A 32 19.00 -27.53 -4.85
C VAL A 32 19.37 -28.65 -5.82
N TYR A 33 19.99 -29.71 -5.31
CA TYR A 33 20.27 -30.90 -6.11
C TYR A 33 19.00 -31.50 -6.71
N TRP A 34 17.99 -31.70 -5.87
CA TRP A 34 16.71 -32.26 -6.29
C TRP A 34 16.02 -31.39 -7.35
N ALA A 35 15.96 -30.07 -7.14
CA ALA A 35 15.31 -29.16 -8.09
C ALA A 35 16.00 -29.19 -9.47
N ASN A 36 17.34 -29.12 -9.50
CA ASN A 36 18.08 -29.10 -10.76
C ASN A 36 18.10 -30.42 -11.53
N ASN A 37 17.93 -31.56 -10.84
CA ASN A 37 17.98 -32.86 -11.47
C ASN A 37 16.61 -33.46 -11.79
N TYR A 38 15.57 -33.06 -11.04
CA TYR A 38 14.28 -33.74 -11.12
C TYR A 38 13.07 -32.81 -11.35
N CYS A 39 13.20 -31.51 -11.15
CA CYS A 39 12.10 -30.60 -11.44
C CYS A 39 12.06 -30.20 -12.92
N VAL A 40 10.87 -29.88 -13.37
CA VAL A 40 10.59 -29.35 -14.70
C VAL A 40 9.94 -27.97 -14.58
N ILE A 41 10.12 -27.17 -15.61
CA ILE A 41 9.50 -25.86 -15.76
C ILE A 41 8.74 -25.79 -17.08
N GLU A 42 7.63 -25.04 -17.09
CA GLU A 42 6.99 -24.69 -18.35
C GLU A 42 7.63 -23.44 -18.94
N ASP A 43 8.20 -23.60 -20.10
CA ASP A 43 8.72 -22.50 -20.90
C ASP A 43 7.89 -22.40 -22.19
N LYS A 44 7.12 -21.31 -22.31
CA LYS A 44 6.26 -21.05 -23.48
C LYS A 44 7.05 -20.76 -24.75
N ASP A 45 8.29 -20.38 -24.60
CA ASP A 45 9.21 -20.07 -25.72
C ASP A 45 9.95 -21.34 -26.19
N SER A 46 9.85 -22.43 -25.43
CA SER A 46 10.42 -23.72 -25.82
C SER A 46 9.47 -24.55 -26.70
N PRO A 47 10.00 -25.22 -27.73
CA PRO A 47 9.23 -26.16 -28.56
C PRO A 47 8.57 -27.28 -27.76
N ASN A 48 9.15 -27.69 -26.64
CA ASN A 48 8.67 -28.82 -25.84
C ASN A 48 7.73 -28.37 -24.70
N ILE A 49 7.52 -27.08 -24.50
CA ILE A 49 6.71 -26.48 -23.42
C ILE A 49 7.22 -26.87 -22.03
N ILE A 50 7.47 -28.14 -21.75
CA ILE A 50 7.99 -28.66 -20.47
C ILE A 50 9.47 -28.98 -20.66
N GLU A 51 10.29 -28.26 -19.91
CA GLU A 51 11.76 -28.39 -19.95
C GLU A 51 12.30 -28.80 -18.58
N GLN A 52 13.46 -29.46 -18.59
CA GLN A 52 14.21 -29.70 -17.36
C GLN A 52 14.60 -28.37 -16.72
N PHE A 53 14.24 -28.18 -15.47
CA PHE A 53 14.64 -26.99 -14.75
C PHE A 53 16.17 -26.95 -14.55
N ARG A 54 16.75 -25.80 -14.79
CA ARG A 54 18.18 -25.49 -14.56
C ARG A 54 18.27 -24.14 -13.89
N ALA A 55 18.55 -24.13 -12.60
CA ALA A 55 18.60 -22.90 -11.83
C ALA A 55 19.81 -22.06 -12.18
N TRP A 56 19.64 -20.76 -12.21
CA TRP A 56 20.73 -19.79 -12.16
C TRP A 56 21.31 -19.76 -10.75
N ASP A 57 22.51 -19.19 -10.59
CA ASP A 57 23.17 -19.10 -9.28
C ASP A 57 22.28 -18.38 -8.24
N ALA A 58 21.64 -17.28 -8.64
CA ALA A 58 20.71 -16.55 -7.78
C ALA A 58 19.50 -17.40 -7.35
N GLN A 59 18.95 -18.24 -8.24
CA GLN A 59 17.85 -19.15 -7.92
C GLN A 59 18.30 -20.28 -7.00
N ASN A 60 19.49 -20.84 -7.22
CA ASN A 60 20.08 -21.82 -6.31
C ASN A 60 20.26 -21.25 -4.89
N GLN A 61 20.71 -19.98 -4.82
CA GLN A 61 20.86 -19.29 -3.55
C GLN A 61 19.52 -19.12 -2.83
N VAL A 62 18.45 -18.73 -3.54
CA VAL A 62 17.10 -18.60 -2.96
C VAL A 62 16.59 -19.91 -2.38
N LEU A 63 16.82 -21.05 -3.07
CA LEU A 63 16.41 -22.36 -2.55
C LEU A 63 17.13 -22.72 -1.24
N ARG A 64 18.42 -22.41 -1.12
CA ARG A 64 19.19 -22.58 0.14
C ARG A 64 18.66 -21.67 1.23
N GLU A 65 18.38 -20.40 0.92
CA GLU A 65 17.85 -19.44 1.88
C GLU A 65 16.46 -19.83 2.38
N PHE A 66 15.62 -20.47 1.53
CA PHE A 66 14.36 -21.06 1.97
C PHE A 66 14.57 -22.18 3.00
N GLU A 67 15.63 -22.97 2.86
CA GLU A 67 15.95 -24.04 3.79
C GLU A 67 16.49 -23.51 5.12
N GLU A 68 17.42 -22.57 5.07
CA GLU A 68 18.12 -22.02 6.22
C GLU A 68 17.25 -21.11 7.10
N ASN A 69 16.32 -20.38 6.49
CA ASN A 69 15.53 -19.37 7.19
C ASN A 69 14.07 -19.77 7.34
N ARG A 70 13.51 -19.44 8.50
CA ARG A 70 12.11 -19.72 8.84
C ARG A 70 11.14 -18.74 8.19
N LEU A 71 11.46 -17.46 8.20
CA LEU A 71 10.65 -16.38 7.64
C LEU A 71 11.40 -15.73 6.50
N ASN A 72 10.93 -15.90 5.26
CA ASN A 72 11.57 -15.40 4.05
C ASN A 72 10.67 -14.33 3.41
N LEU A 73 11.24 -13.17 3.11
CA LEU A 73 10.60 -12.07 2.40
C LEU A 73 11.39 -11.73 1.14
N ILE A 74 10.79 -12.02 -0.04
CA ILE A 74 11.49 -11.93 -1.32
C ILE A 74 10.95 -10.77 -2.13
N LEU A 75 11.75 -9.72 -2.26
CA LEU A 75 11.53 -8.61 -3.20
C LEU A 75 12.25 -8.91 -4.52
N LYS A 76 11.52 -9.02 -5.59
CA LYS A 76 12.04 -9.50 -6.87
C LYS A 76 11.68 -8.59 -8.05
N ALA A 77 12.51 -8.57 -9.08
CA ALA A 77 12.10 -8.15 -10.41
C ALA A 77 11.04 -9.11 -10.99
N ARG A 78 10.26 -8.66 -11.96
CA ARG A 78 9.28 -9.53 -12.65
C ARG A 78 9.93 -10.69 -13.39
N GLN A 79 9.20 -11.80 -13.48
CA GLN A 79 9.56 -12.99 -14.28
C GLN A 79 10.90 -13.65 -13.88
N MET A 80 11.24 -13.62 -12.59
CA MET A 80 12.45 -14.26 -12.05
C MET A 80 12.28 -15.77 -11.77
N GLY A 81 11.12 -16.35 -12.07
CA GLY A 81 10.83 -17.76 -11.82
C GLY A 81 10.63 -18.14 -10.34
N ILE A 82 10.56 -17.16 -9.43
CA ILE A 82 10.55 -17.42 -7.98
C ILE A 82 9.30 -18.16 -7.50
N THR A 83 8.15 -17.96 -8.12
CA THR A 83 6.95 -18.76 -7.84
C THR A 83 7.20 -20.25 -8.12
N TRP A 84 7.93 -20.60 -9.18
CA TRP A 84 8.33 -21.98 -9.46
C TRP A 84 9.28 -22.51 -8.37
N LEU A 85 10.27 -21.72 -7.93
CA LEU A 85 11.18 -22.12 -6.85
C LEU A 85 10.42 -22.40 -5.54
N ALA A 86 9.46 -21.52 -5.20
CA ALA A 86 8.61 -21.73 -4.03
C ALA A 86 7.77 -23.01 -4.15
N ILE A 87 7.24 -23.30 -5.34
CA ILE A 87 6.52 -24.56 -5.62
C ILE A 87 7.48 -25.76 -5.51
N TYR A 88 8.70 -25.68 -6.02
CA TYR A 88 9.68 -26.76 -5.86
C TYR A 88 9.98 -27.01 -4.38
N TYR A 89 10.28 -25.96 -3.63
CA TYR A 89 10.55 -26.08 -2.19
C TYR A 89 9.35 -26.71 -1.45
N CYS A 90 8.13 -26.23 -1.71
CA CYS A 90 6.91 -26.80 -1.13
C CYS A 90 6.70 -28.26 -1.53
N THR A 91 6.97 -28.64 -2.79
CA THR A 91 6.84 -30.01 -3.28
C THR A 91 7.87 -30.92 -2.61
N HIS A 92 9.12 -30.46 -2.51
CA HIS A 92 10.19 -31.16 -1.80
C HIS A 92 9.79 -31.43 -0.34
N ASP A 93 9.31 -30.41 0.38
CA ASP A 93 8.88 -30.57 1.77
C ASP A 93 7.76 -31.60 1.92
N LEU A 94 6.76 -31.59 1.03
CA LEU A 94 5.62 -32.51 1.09
C LEU A 94 5.97 -33.96 0.77
N ILE A 95 6.99 -34.21 -0.05
CA ILE A 95 7.46 -35.54 -0.42
C ILE A 95 8.40 -36.12 0.64
N PHE A 96 9.34 -35.30 1.14
CA PHE A 96 10.41 -35.78 2.01
C PHE A 96 10.13 -35.60 3.51
N ASN A 97 9.18 -34.71 3.90
CA ASN A 97 8.72 -34.50 5.26
C ASN A 97 7.23 -34.87 5.36
N LEU A 98 6.99 -36.19 5.44
CA LEU A 98 5.64 -36.71 5.47
C LEU A 98 4.81 -36.22 6.65
N GLY A 99 3.55 -35.91 6.42
CA GLY A 99 2.63 -35.35 7.40
C GLY A 99 2.54 -33.81 7.35
N HIS A 100 3.29 -33.17 6.48
CA HIS A 100 3.28 -31.72 6.36
C HIS A 100 2.07 -31.20 5.55
N THR A 101 1.68 -29.99 5.87
CA THR A 101 0.67 -29.22 5.16
C THR A 101 1.26 -27.89 4.70
N VAL A 102 1.14 -27.61 3.43
CA VAL A 102 1.45 -26.30 2.84
C VAL A 102 0.15 -25.56 2.53
N VAL A 103 0.09 -24.32 2.93
CA VAL A 103 -0.99 -23.39 2.57
C VAL A 103 -0.40 -22.28 1.72
N ALA A 104 -0.98 -22.10 0.54
CA ALA A 104 -0.59 -21.04 -0.39
C ALA A 104 -1.73 -20.03 -0.54
N LEU A 105 -1.40 -18.75 -0.49
CA LEU A 105 -2.32 -17.66 -0.76
C LEU A 105 -1.82 -16.86 -1.96
N SER A 106 -2.72 -16.54 -2.86
CA SER A 106 -2.43 -15.70 -4.02
C SER A 106 -3.48 -14.61 -4.18
N LYS A 107 -3.24 -13.67 -5.09
CA LYS A 107 -4.07 -12.49 -5.29
C LYS A 107 -5.51 -12.83 -5.71
N THR A 108 -5.68 -13.79 -6.63
CA THR A 108 -6.97 -14.22 -7.16
C THR A 108 -7.18 -15.72 -7.05
N GLU A 109 -8.42 -16.17 -7.27
CA GLU A 109 -8.74 -17.60 -7.32
C GLU A 109 -8.03 -18.31 -8.48
N ASP A 110 -7.91 -17.66 -9.62
CA ASP A 110 -7.24 -18.24 -10.79
C ASP A 110 -5.72 -18.33 -10.56
N ASP A 111 -5.11 -17.35 -9.91
CA ASP A 111 -3.71 -17.44 -9.50
C ASP A 111 -3.49 -18.57 -8.48
N ALA A 112 -4.41 -18.78 -7.55
CA ALA A 112 -4.35 -19.89 -6.60
C ALA A 112 -4.45 -21.27 -7.30
N LYS A 113 -5.37 -21.42 -8.26
CA LYS A 113 -5.46 -22.63 -9.10
C LYS A 113 -4.19 -22.86 -9.91
N GLU A 114 -3.55 -21.79 -10.37
CA GLU A 114 -2.28 -21.87 -11.10
C GLU A 114 -1.14 -22.43 -10.24
N LEU A 115 -1.08 -22.10 -8.94
CA LEU A 115 -0.11 -22.70 -8.02
C LEU A 115 -0.30 -24.22 -7.91
N VAL A 116 -1.56 -24.67 -7.81
CA VAL A 116 -1.90 -26.11 -7.81
C VAL A 116 -1.50 -26.77 -9.13
N ARG A 117 -1.77 -26.11 -10.24
CA ARG A 117 -1.41 -26.60 -11.57
C ARG A 117 0.10 -26.76 -11.72
N ARG A 118 0.89 -25.76 -11.30
CA ARG A 118 2.36 -25.83 -11.34
C ARG A 118 2.91 -26.98 -10.50
N MET A 119 2.41 -27.16 -9.28
CA MET A 119 2.82 -28.30 -8.45
C MET A 119 2.45 -29.64 -9.11
N SER A 120 1.27 -29.75 -9.76
CA SER A 120 0.91 -30.97 -10.47
C SER A 120 1.83 -31.25 -11.67
N VAL A 121 2.29 -30.22 -12.39
CA VAL A 121 3.28 -30.40 -13.46
C VAL A 121 4.59 -31.00 -12.92
N VAL A 122 5.07 -30.52 -11.77
CA VAL A 122 6.25 -31.10 -11.13
C VAL A 122 6.03 -32.55 -10.73
N LEU A 123 4.91 -32.87 -10.09
CA LEU A 123 4.59 -34.23 -9.64
C LEU A 123 4.35 -35.20 -10.79
N ASP A 124 3.67 -34.78 -11.87
CA ASP A 124 3.39 -35.58 -13.07
C ASP A 124 4.69 -35.99 -13.78
N ASN A 125 5.75 -35.22 -13.65
CA ASN A 125 7.06 -35.49 -14.27
C ASN A 125 8.08 -36.07 -13.28
N MET A 126 7.69 -36.35 -12.04
CA MET A 126 8.60 -36.87 -11.00
C MET A 126 8.83 -38.36 -11.19
N PRO A 127 10.07 -38.86 -11.21
CA PRO A 127 10.36 -40.29 -11.27
C PRO A 127 9.79 -41.06 -10.08
N GLU A 128 9.24 -42.23 -10.32
CA GLU A 128 8.65 -43.13 -9.30
C GLU A 128 9.56 -43.37 -8.10
N ILE A 129 10.86 -43.41 -8.34
CA ILE A 129 11.88 -43.61 -7.32
C ILE A 129 11.85 -42.51 -6.23
N LEU A 130 11.51 -41.26 -6.59
CA LEU A 130 11.44 -40.15 -5.67
C LEU A 130 10.09 -40.03 -4.99
N LEU A 131 9.05 -40.71 -5.51
CA LEU A 131 7.77 -40.82 -4.84
C LEU A 131 7.79 -41.89 -3.73
N GLY A 132 8.99 -42.32 -3.29
CA GLY A 132 9.21 -43.06 -2.04
C GLY A 132 8.54 -44.45 -1.96
N GLY A 133 8.46 -45.17 -3.08
CA GLY A 133 7.97 -46.58 -3.09
C GLY A 133 6.50 -46.73 -2.76
N GLY A 134 5.62 -45.85 -3.27
CA GLY A 134 4.19 -45.99 -3.16
C GLY A 134 3.44 -44.74 -2.74
N LEU A 135 4.03 -43.56 -2.84
CA LEU A 135 3.28 -42.31 -2.77
C LEU A 135 2.51 -42.11 -4.08
N THR A 136 1.24 -41.77 -3.94
CA THR A 136 0.37 -41.32 -5.01
C THR A 136 -0.23 -39.99 -4.66
N TYR A 137 -0.68 -39.22 -5.62
CA TYR A 137 -1.32 -37.96 -5.33
C TYR A 137 -2.66 -37.81 -6.07
N TYR A 138 -3.53 -37.05 -5.44
CA TYR A 138 -4.84 -36.69 -5.97
C TYR A 138 -4.94 -35.18 -6.00
N LYS A 139 -5.46 -34.59 -7.08
CA LYS A 139 -5.63 -33.16 -7.25
C LYS A 139 -7.09 -32.74 -7.42
N THR A 140 -7.41 -31.60 -6.82
CA THR A 140 -8.60 -30.79 -7.10
C THR A 140 -8.16 -29.47 -7.71
N ALA A 141 -9.11 -28.56 -7.99
CA ALA A 141 -8.78 -27.23 -8.49
C ALA A 141 -7.93 -26.40 -7.51
N THR A 142 -8.08 -26.64 -6.21
CA THR A 142 -7.47 -25.81 -5.13
C THR A 142 -6.58 -26.60 -4.17
N ALA A 143 -6.37 -27.91 -4.40
CA ALA A 143 -5.56 -28.72 -3.49
C ALA A 143 -4.90 -29.90 -4.19
N ILE A 144 -3.76 -30.32 -3.65
CA ILE A 144 -3.10 -31.59 -3.91
C ILE A 144 -3.00 -32.36 -2.60
N THR A 145 -3.39 -33.62 -2.63
CA THR A 145 -3.34 -34.53 -1.51
C THR A 145 -2.41 -35.68 -1.84
N ILE A 146 -1.34 -35.85 -1.08
CA ILE A 146 -0.40 -36.95 -1.23
C ILE A 146 -0.83 -38.09 -0.28
N THR A 147 -0.95 -39.29 -0.79
CA THR A 147 -1.36 -40.48 -0.05
C THR A 147 -0.35 -41.61 -0.23
N ASN A 148 -0.32 -42.53 0.71
CA ASN A 148 0.45 -43.77 0.55
C ASN A 148 -0.32 -44.82 -0.28
N SER A 149 0.33 -45.93 -0.58
CA SER A 149 -0.27 -47.08 -1.34
C SER A 149 -1.54 -47.65 -0.72
N LYS A 150 -1.84 -47.36 0.55
CA LYS A 150 -3.08 -47.76 1.25
C LYS A 150 -4.15 -46.66 1.22
N GLY A 151 -3.96 -45.60 0.45
CA GLY A 151 -4.88 -44.46 0.36
C GLY A 151 -4.92 -43.57 1.62
N LYS A 152 -4.01 -43.78 2.59
CA LYS A 152 -3.94 -42.93 3.77
C LYS A 152 -3.32 -41.57 3.40
N LEU A 153 -3.99 -40.47 3.82
CA LEU A 153 -3.45 -39.11 3.67
C LEU A 153 -2.08 -38.98 4.35
N ILE A 154 -1.13 -38.44 3.64
CA ILE A 154 0.23 -38.22 4.11
C ILE A 154 0.51 -36.73 4.20
N SER A 155 0.39 -36.00 3.09
CA SER A 155 0.71 -34.56 3.04
C SER A 155 -0.28 -33.80 2.16
N THR A 156 -0.41 -32.50 2.36
CA THR A 156 -1.40 -31.70 1.62
C THR A 156 -0.84 -30.33 1.23
N PHE A 157 -1.08 -29.96 -0.03
CA PHE A 157 -0.97 -28.58 -0.51
C PHE A 157 -2.37 -28.01 -0.71
N LYS A 158 -2.63 -26.81 -0.22
CA LYS A 158 -3.89 -26.10 -0.42
C LYS A 158 -3.60 -24.68 -0.88
N ALA A 159 -4.27 -24.21 -1.92
CA ALA A 159 -4.14 -22.87 -2.44
C ALA A 159 -5.49 -22.14 -2.44
N PHE A 160 -5.51 -20.90 -1.98
CA PHE A 160 -6.71 -20.08 -1.85
C PHE A 160 -6.43 -18.64 -2.29
N PRO A 161 -7.46 -17.92 -2.77
CA PRO A 161 -7.36 -16.47 -2.92
C PRO A 161 -7.24 -15.80 -1.53
N ALA A 162 -6.55 -14.67 -1.49
CA ALA A 162 -6.51 -13.83 -0.31
C ALA A 162 -7.93 -13.36 0.06
N SER A 163 -8.38 -13.68 1.26
CA SER A 163 -9.68 -13.28 1.79
C SER A 163 -9.60 -13.09 3.31
N PRO A 164 -10.48 -12.32 3.95
CA PRO A 164 -10.44 -12.08 5.40
C PRO A 164 -10.52 -13.35 6.25
N ALA A 165 -11.16 -14.40 5.72
CA ALA A 165 -11.28 -15.70 6.39
C ALA A 165 -10.06 -16.60 6.17
N ALA A 166 -9.23 -16.31 5.17
CA ALA A 166 -8.13 -17.17 4.77
C ALA A 166 -7.10 -17.40 5.91
N GLY A 167 -6.82 -16.38 6.72
CA GLY A 167 -5.86 -16.48 7.81
C GLY A 167 -6.28 -17.34 9.01
N ARG A 168 -7.57 -17.58 9.20
CA ARG A 168 -8.10 -18.24 10.43
C ARG A 168 -8.20 -19.76 10.34
N SER A 169 -8.12 -20.32 9.14
CA SER A 169 -8.41 -21.74 8.88
C SER A 169 -7.17 -22.63 8.77
N PHE A 170 -5.97 -22.11 9.05
CA PHE A 170 -4.74 -22.78 8.68
C PHE A 170 -3.87 -23.21 9.84
N THR A 171 -3.73 -24.52 9.95
CA THR A 171 -2.60 -25.11 10.65
C THR A 171 -1.71 -25.75 9.59
N GLY A 172 -0.69 -25.02 9.13
CA GLY A 172 0.26 -25.48 8.12
C GLY A 172 1.69 -25.52 8.66
N ASN A 173 2.54 -26.26 7.96
CA ASN A 173 3.99 -26.25 8.19
C ASN A 173 4.65 -25.15 7.37
N ILE A 174 4.11 -24.85 6.19
CA ILE A 174 4.58 -23.76 5.33
C ILE A 174 3.38 -22.89 4.94
N LEU A 175 3.57 -21.57 5.02
CA LEU A 175 2.71 -20.55 4.44
C LEU A 175 3.43 -19.90 3.26
N LEU A 176 2.90 -20.09 2.06
CA LEU A 176 3.36 -19.44 0.84
C LEU A 176 2.45 -18.26 0.51
N LEU A 177 3.00 -17.05 0.41
CA LEU A 177 2.31 -15.81 0.07
C LEU A 177 2.83 -15.31 -1.28
N ASP A 178 2.16 -15.72 -2.36
CA ASP A 178 2.54 -15.35 -3.72
C ASP A 178 1.93 -14.00 -4.10
N GLU A 179 2.75 -13.13 -4.73
CA GLU A 179 2.41 -11.74 -5.05
C GLU A 179 1.81 -10.98 -3.84
N TRP A 180 2.46 -11.12 -2.67
CA TRP A 180 1.95 -10.67 -1.37
C TRP A 180 1.61 -9.19 -1.31
N ALA A 181 2.40 -8.32 -1.96
CA ALA A 181 2.12 -6.87 -2.03
C ALA A 181 0.81 -6.53 -2.77
N PHE A 182 0.25 -7.46 -3.53
CA PHE A 182 -0.98 -7.27 -4.30
C PHE A 182 -2.18 -8.05 -3.73
N GLN A 183 -2.00 -8.72 -2.60
CA GLN A 183 -3.09 -9.41 -1.92
C GLN A 183 -3.94 -8.40 -1.15
N GLU A 184 -5.24 -8.46 -1.38
CA GLU A 184 -6.23 -7.79 -0.56
C GLU A 184 -6.27 -8.42 0.84
N TYR A 185 -6.54 -7.65 1.88
CA TYR A 185 -6.59 -8.11 3.28
C TYR A 185 -5.26 -8.69 3.82
N ALA A 186 -4.12 -8.29 3.27
CA ALA A 186 -2.81 -8.85 3.65
C ALA A 186 -2.50 -8.69 5.16
N GLU A 187 -2.91 -7.56 5.77
CA GLU A 187 -2.70 -7.31 7.21
C GLU A 187 -3.57 -8.20 8.10
N GLU A 188 -4.86 -8.36 7.78
CA GLU A 188 -5.79 -9.24 8.50
C GLU A 188 -5.38 -10.70 8.38
N ILE A 189 -4.97 -11.11 7.18
CA ILE A 189 -4.47 -12.45 6.91
C ILE A 189 -3.20 -12.71 7.73
N TRP A 190 -2.24 -11.78 7.70
CA TRP A 190 -0.99 -11.92 8.44
C TRP A 190 -1.22 -11.98 9.95
N THR A 191 -2.03 -11.08 10.48
CA THR A 191 -2.37 -11.03 11.92
C THR A 191 -3.02 -12.33 12.39
N SER A 192 -3.87 -12.95 11.57
CA SER A 192 -4.56 -14.19 11.90
C SER A 192 -3.74 -15.46 11.63
N ALA A 193 -2.85 -15.45 10.63
CA ALA A 193 -2.01 -16.58 10.26
C ALA A 193 -0.72 -16.65 11.11
N TYR A 194 -0.14 -15.52 11.50
CA TYR A 194 1.12 -15.49 12.24
C TYR A 194 1.13 -16.35 13.52
N PRO A 195 0.12 -16.32 14.40
CA PRO A 195 0.10 -17.17 15.58
C PRO A 195 0.10 -18.67 15.26
N THR A 196 -0.48 -19.08 14.11
CA THR A 196 -0.53 -20.49 13.70
C THR A 196 0.83 -21.01 13.22
N ILE A 197 1.69 -20.11 12.74
CA ILE A 197 3.04 -20.40 12.27
C ILE A 197 4.07 -20.21 13.39
N ASN A 198 3.83 -19.27 14.30
CA ASN A 198 4.75 -18.96 15.41
C ASN A 198 4.57 -19.92 16.59
N ARG A 199 4.56 -21.23 16.30
CA ARG A 199 4.50 -22.32 17.29
C ARG A 199 5.89 -22.68 17.78
N PRO A 200 6.04 -23.35 18.96
CA PRO A 200 7.34 -23.84 19.42
C PRO A 200 8.05 -24.77 18.44
N THR A 201 7.27 -25.56 17.66
CA THR A 201 7.79 -26.43 16.60
C THR A 201 8.13 -25.67 15.32
N GLY A 202 7.80 -24.39 15.26
CA GLY A 202 8.01 -23.53 14.10
C GLY A 202 7.13 -23.88 12.91
N GLY A 203 6.77 -22.85 12.13
CA GLY A 203 6.28 -22.97 10.77
C GLY A 203 7.13 -22.07 9.90
N LYS A 204 7.17 -22.33 8.60
CA LYS A 204 7.93 -21.55 7.62
C LYS A 204 7.02 -20.60 6.86
N VAL A 205 7.52 -19.41 6.56
CA VAL A 205 6.84 -18.43 5.69
C VAL A 205 7.73 -18.12 4.50
N ILE A 206 7.14 -18.14 3.33
CA ILE A 206 7.76 -17.71 2.07
C ILE A 206 6.82 -16.66 1.47
N GLY A 207 7.15 -15.37 1.63
CA GLY A 207 6.42 -14.26 1.05
C GLY A 207 7.21 -13.66 -0.11
N LEU A 208 6.62 -13.61 -1.30
CA LEU A 208 7.30 -13.11 -2.49
C LEU A 208 6.44 -12.12 -3.27
N SER A 209 7.03 -11.03 -3.74
CA SER A 209 6.35 -10.02 -4.56
C SER A 209 7.33 -9.12 -5.31
N THR A 210 6.82 -8.40 -6.29
CA THR A 210 7.35 -7.08 -6.64
C THR A 210 6.86 -6.06 -5.63
N ILE A 211 7.46 -4.86 -5.62
CA ILE A 211 7.09 -3.84 -4.64
C ILE A 211 5.76 -3.15 -5.02
N LYS A 212 4.95 -2.83 -3.99
CA LYS A 212 3.81 -1.93 -4.10
C LYS A 212 3.76 -1.06 -2.84
N LYS A 213 3.66 0.26 -2.99
CA LYS A 213 3.61 1.22 -1.86
C LYS A 213 2.35 1.07 -1.02
N GLY A 214 2.47 1.47 0.27
CA GLY A 214 1.36 1.46 1.22
C GLY A 214 0.87 0.06 1.58
N THR A 215 1.69 -0.99 1.37
CA THR A 215 1.30 -2.37 1.64
C THR A 215 2.05 -2.95 2.84
N LEU A 216 1.47 -3.98 3.45
CA LEU A 216 2.13 -4.73 4.51
C LEU A 216 3.50 -5.27 4.06
N PHE A 217 3.62 -5.71 2.80
CA PHE A 217 4.87 -6.21 2.24
C PHE A 217 5.98 -5.15 2.27
N GLU A 218 5.68 -3.91 1.84
CA GLU A 218 6.61 -2.79 1.92
C GLU A 218 7.00 -2.47 3.37
N LYS A 219 6.01 -2.41 4.27
CA LYS A 219 6.22 -2.18 5.70
C LYS A 219 7.16 -3.21 6.29
N LEU A 220 6.92 -4.50 6.06
CA LEU A 220 7.78 -5.59 6.53
C LEU A 220 9.18 -5.54 5.89
N TRP A 221 9.28 -5.06 4.65
CA TRP A 221 10.57 -4.88 4.00
C TRP A 221 11.41 -3.77 4.63
N LEU A 222 10.77 -2.65 4.99
CA LEU A 222 11.46 -1.47 5.53
C LEU A 222 11.78 -1.59 7.04
N GLU A 223 10.91 -2.21 7.82
CA GLU A 223 11.05 -2.33 9.27
C GLU A 223 12.08 -3.40 9.66
N ASP A 224 12.71 -3.21 10.83
CA ASP A 224 13.50 -4.26 11.48
C ASP A 224 12.56 -5.31 12.08
N ASN A 225 12.68 -6.56 11.62
CA ASN A 225 11.82 -7.66 12.02
C ASN A 225 12.53 -9.01 11.78
N ALA A 226 11.86 -10.12 12.10
CA ALA A 226 12.43 -11.46 12.02
C ALA A 226 12.48 -12.06 10.60
N PHE A 227 12.06 -11.33 9.57
CA PHE A 227 12.16 -11.82 8.20
C PHE A 227 13.59 -11.73 7.66
N HIS A 228 14.03 -12.83 7.08
CA HIS A 228 15.20 -12.84 6.20
C HIS A 228 14.79 -12.21 4.85
N LYS A 229 15.43 -11.09 4.48
CA LYS A 229 15.09 -10.28 3.31
C LYS A 229 15.98 -10.65 2.15
N ILE A 230 15.38 -11.11 1.06
CA ILE A 230 16.07 -11.54 -0.16
C ILE A 230 15.69 -10.59 -1.29
N PHE A 231 16.66 -9.92 -1.88
CA PHE A 231 16.44 -9.07 -3.05
C PHE A 231 16.99 -9.72 -4.31
N LEU A 232 16.15 -9.79 -5.35
CA LEU A 232 16.54 -10.27 -6.67
C LEU A 232 16.45 -9.14 -7.69
N SER A 233 17.63 -8.64 -8.06
CA SER A 233 17.81 -7.65 -9.10
C SER A 233 17.32 -8.16 -10.46
N VAL A 234 16.96 -7.24 -11.35
CA VAL A 234 16.71 -7.56 -12.77
C VAL A 234 17.88 -8.34 -13.40
N PHE A 235 19.12 -8.06 -13.00
CA PHE A 235 20.33 -8.71 -13.50
C PHE A 235 20.67 -10.04 -12.80
N SER A 236 19.86 -10.47 -11.84
CA SER A 236 19.97 -11.83 -11.31
C SER A 236 19.53 -12.90 -12.34
N ASP A 237 18.81 -12.50 -13.38
CA ASP A 237 18.57 -13.29 -14.58
C ASP A 237 19.77 -13.08 -15.56
N PRO A 238 20.61 -14.09 -15.80
CA PRO A 238 21.80 -13.94 -16.64
C PRO A 238 21.50 -13.63 -18.13
N ARG A 239 20.25 -13.77 -18.56
CA ARG A 239 19.80 -13.45 -19.91
C ARG A 239 19.54 -11.96 -20.10
N ARG A 240 19.39 -11.18 -19.02
CA ARG A 240 19.07 -9.76 -19.05
C ARG A 240 20.32 -8.91 -18.99
N THR A 241 20.67 -8.34 -20.15
CA THR A 241 21.81 -7.43 -20.30
C THR A 241 21.42 -5.99 -19.98
N LEU A 242 22.44 -5.11 -19.87
CA LEU A 242 22.20 -3.67 -19.73
C LEU A 242 21.46 -3.11 -20.95
N GLU A 243 21.80 -3.55 -22.17
CA GLU A 243 21.10 -3.14 -23.39
C GLU A 243 19.63 -3.54 -23.38
N TRP A 244 19.33 -4.77 -22.94
CA TRP A 244 17.95 -5.20 -22.74
C TRP A 244 17.22 -4.30 -21.75
N TYR A 245 17.87 -3.94 -20.63
CA TYR A 245 17.29 -3.07 -19.61
C TYR A 245 17.02 -1.67 -20.16
N GLU A 246 17.98 -1.06 -20.87
CA GLU A 246 17.84 0.27 -21.46
C GLU A 246 16.74 0.34 -22.52
N SER A 247 16.61 -0.72 -23.35
CA SER A 247 15.49 -0.83 -24.30
C SER A 247 14.15 -0.90 -23.59
N THR A 248 14.05 -1.78 -22.57
CA THR A 248 12.83 -1.94 -21.76
C THR A 248 12.48 -0.64 -21.03
N ALA A 249 13.47 0.12 -20.56
CA ALA A 249 13.28 1.40 -19.91
C ALA A 249 12.69 2.48 -20.84
N LYS A 250 13.02 2.44 -22.13
CA LYS A 250 12.40 3.35 -23.12
C LYS A 250 10.91 3.06 -23.29
N ASP A 251 10.53 1.78 -23.24
CA ASP A 251 9.13 1.35 -23.45
C ASP A 251 8.28 1.57 -22.19
N LEU A 252 8.82 1.28 -20.99
CA LEU A 252 8.10 1.34 -19.73
C LEU A 252 8.24 2.69 -19.00
N GLY A 253 9.19 3.53 -19.39
CA GLY A 253 9.49 4.78 -18.70
C GLY A 253 9.83 4.55 -17.22
N VAL A 254 9.26 5.36 -16.34
CA VAL A 254 9.53 5.29 -14.89
C VAL A 254 9.12 3.95 -14.25
N LYS A 255 8.17 3.21 -14.86
CA LYS A 255 7.68 1.91 -14.36
C LYS A 255 8.75 0.82 -14.43
N VAL A 256 9.79 0.97 -15.25
CA VAL A 256 10.88 -0.02 -15.35
C VAL A 256 11.53 -0.27 -14.00
N LYS A 257 11.65 0.76 -13.16
CA LYS A 257 12.28 0.64 -11.84
C LYS A 257 11.42 -0.12 -10.82
N GLN A 258 10.11 -0.12 -10.99
CA GLN A 258 9.18 -0.91 -10.20
C GLN A 258 9.17 -2.37 -10.66
N GLU A 259 9.11 -2.59 -11.97
CA GLU A 259 8.94 -3.93 -12.55
C GLU A 259 10.28 -4.68 -12.65
N TYR A 260 11.37 -3.95 -12.91
CA TYR A 260 12.71 -4.47 -13.14
C TYR A 260 13.78 -3.71 -12.34
N PRO A 261 13.67 -3.61 -11.01
CA PRO A 261 14.62 -2.85 -10.20
C PRO A 261 16.02 -3.46 -10.25
N ARG A 262 17.04 -2.59 -10.28
CA ARG A 262 18.45 -2.97 -10.23
C ARG A 262 18.95 -3.16 -8.80
N THR A 263 18.39 -2.37 -7.86
CA THR A 263 18.68 -2.46 -6.42
C THR A 263 17.38 -2.40 -5.62
N ALA A 264 17.42 -2.84 -4.36
CA ALA A 264 16.26 -2.76 -3.47
C ALA A 264 15.86 -1.29 -3.20
N GLU A 265 16.84 -0.39 -3.07
CA GLU A 265 16.62 1.04 -2.90
C GLU A 265 15.93 1.62 -4.14
N GLU A 266 16.29 1.18 -5.34
CA GLU A 266 15.63 1.59 -6.58
C GLU A 266 14.16 1.13 -6.62
N ALA A 267 13.89 -0.10 -6.21
CA ALA A 267 12.52 -0.62 -6.09
C ALA A 267 11.68 0.24 -5.13
N LEU A 268 12.26 0.63 -4.01
CA LEU A 268 11.59 1.42 -2.97
C LEU A 268 11.47 2.91 -3.32
N SER A 269 12.52 3.51 -3.92
CA SER A 269 12.60 4.95 -4.19
C SER A 269 11.79 5.41 -5.38
N ASN A 270 11.63 4.53 -6.39
CA ASN A 270 11.03 4.86 -7.68
C ASN A 270 9.69 4.16 -7.90
N LEU A 271 8.87 4.15 -6.90
CA LEU A 271 7.48 3.87 -7.14
C LEU A 271 6.94 5.05 -7.96
N GLY A 272 7.12 4.95 -9.27
CA GLY A 272 6.52 5.83 -10.24
C GLY A 272 5.04 5.90 -9.94
N GLY A 273 4.61 7.02 -9.39
CA GLY A 273 3.25 7.14 -8.96
C GLY A 273 3.06 8.00 -7.74
N SER A 274 4.12 8.45 -7.02
CA SER A 274 3.90 9.52 -6.06
C SER A 274 3.40 10.75 -6.80
N TYR A 275 2.21 11.20 -6.47
CA TYR A 275 1.63 12.40 -7.07
C TYR A 275 2.45 13.64 -6.70
N PHE A 276 3.07 13.65 -5.50
CA PHE A 276 3.92 14.71 -4.97
C PHE A 276 5.39 14.26 -4.88
N ASN A 277 5.96 13.85 -6.00
CA ASN A 277 7.35 13.43 -6.11
C ASN A 277 8.37 14.56 -5.85
N GLU A 278 7.91 15.83 -5.91
CA GLU A 278 8.69 17.03 -5.58
C GLU A 278 8.83 17.29 -4.08
N PHE A 279 8.16 16.51 -3.20
CA PHE A 279 8.27 16.69 -1.76
C PHE A 279 9.72 16.47 -1.28
N ASP A 280 10.29 17.51 -0.68
CA ASP A 280 11.62 17.49 -0.06
C ASP A 280 11.47 17.84 1.41
N TYR A 281 11.82 16.91 2.30
CA TYR A 281 11.69 17.09 3.74
C TYR A 281 12.39 18.34 4.25
N ASN A 282 13.57 18.66 3.74
CA ASN A 282 14.34 19.81 4.21
C ASN A 282 13.76 21.15 3.73
N ILE A 283 13.06 21.14 2.61
CA ILE A 283 12.46 22.35 2.03
C ILE A 283 11.03 22.56 2.54
N HIS A 284 10.23 21.49 2.61
CA HIS A 284 8.80 21.56 2.93
C HIS A 284 8.48 21.41 4.42
N THR A 285 9.49 21.10 5.27
CA THR A 285 9.27 21.07 6.71
C THR A 285 10.08 22.14 7.43
N CYS A 286 9.62 22.56 8.60
CA CYS A 286 10.34 23.47 9.46
C CYS A 286 10.16 23.12 10.95
N THR A 287 11.09 23.60 11.77
CA THR A 287 10.97 23.49 13.22
C THR A 287 9.80 24.36 13.70
N PRO A 288 8.96 23.87 14.62
CA PRO A 288 7.86 24.65 15.18
C PRO A 288 8.36 25.97 15.82
N PHE A 289 7.62 27.03 15.58
CA PHE A 289 7.81 28.34 16.19
C PHE A 289 6.46 28.95 16.58
N LYS A 290 6.45 29.97 17.42
CA LYS A 290 5.23 30.67 17.82
C LYS A 290 4.69 31.47 16.62
N ILE A 291 3.46 31.21 16.22
CA ILE A 291 2.81 31.92 15.11
C ILE A 291 2.58 33.38 15.52
N PRO A 292 3.01 34.36 14.70
CA PRO A 292 2.73 35.78 14.95
C PRO A 292 1.22 36.09 14.92
N GLU A 293 0.80 37.05 15.73
CA GLU A 293 -0.62 37.42 15.90
C GLU A 293 -1.24 38.08 14.65
N ASP A 294 -0.41 38.70 13.82
CA ASP A 294 -0.83 39.36 12.59
C ASP A 294 -1.06 38.38 11.43
N TRP A 295 -0.69 37.11 11.60
CA TRP A 295 -0.92 36.10 10.58
C TRP A 295 -2.38 35.63 10.56
N SER A 296 -2.86 35.29 9.38
CA SER A 296 -4.23 34.76 9.20
C SER A 296 -4.27 33.26 9.46
N ILE A 297 -5.18 32.82 10.34
CA ILE A 297 -5.31 31.42 10.74
C ILE A 297 -6.56 30.82 10.11
N TYR A 298 -6.42 29.60 9.61
CA TYR A 298 -7.46 28.77 9.01
C TYR A 298 -7.41 27.37 9.62
N ASN A 299 -8.58 26.75 9.73
CA ASN A 299 -8.68 25.34 10.03
C ASN A 299 -9.22 24.60 8.81
N THR A 300 -8.79 23.37 8.62
CA THR A 300 -9.29 22.47 7.59
C THR A 300 -9.39 21.07 8.15
N MET A 301 -10.38 20.28 7.71
CA MET A 301 -10.56 18.93 8.20
C MET A 301 -11.04 17.99 7.11
N ASP A 302 -10.74 16.70 7.32
CA ASP A 302 -11.40 15.57 6.69
C ASP A 302 -11.92 14.66 7.81
N TYR A 303 -13.24 14.40 7.84
CA TYR A 303 -13.88 13.70 8.93
C TYR A 303 -14.46 12.36 8.48
N GLY A 304 -13.87 11.28 8.99
CA GLY A 304 -14.39 9.93 8.97
C GLY A 304 -14.33 9.31 10.37
N LEU A 305 -15.12 8.26 10.64
CA LEU A 305 -14.99 7.47 11.87
C LEU A 305 -13.71 6.63 11.86
N ASP A 306 -13.27 6.21 10.69
CA ASP A 306 -12.01 5.53 10.45
C ASP A 306 -10.82 6.43 10.74
N MET A 307 -10.91 7.71 10.33
CA MET A 307 -9.89 8.71 10.61
C MET A 307 -10.45 10.13 10.60
N PHE A 308 -10.11 10.91 11.62
CA PHE A 308 -10.31 12.35 11.68
C PHE A 308 -8.97 13.04 11.49
N ALA A 309 -8.81 13.76 10.39
CA ALA A 309 -7.66 14.59 10.09
C ALA A 309 -8.05 16.08 10.17
N HIS A 310 -7.39 16.85 11.05
CA HIS A 310 -7.63 18.28 11.20
C HIS A 310 -6.31 19.02 11.29
N TYR A 311 -6.20 20.13 10.57
CA TYR A 311 -5.01 20.98 10.51
C TYR A 311 -5.33 22.42 10.81
N LYS A 312 -4.43 23.09 11.57
CA LYS A 312 -4.40 24.54 11.66
C LYS A 312 -3.32 25.07 10.73
N ILE A 313 -3.68 26.05 9.95
CA ILE A 313 -2.85 26.63 8.90
C ILE A 313 -2.75 28.14 9.13
N ALA A 314 -1.52 28.63 9.19
CA ALA A 314 -1.23 30.05 9.28
C ALA A 314 -0.69 30.56 7.93
N ILE A 315 -1.04 31.78 7.59
CA ILE A 315 -0.58 32.46 6.37
C ILE A 315 0.09 33.77 6.78
N ASP A 316 1.34 33.92 6.37
CA ASP A 316 2.11 35.14 6.60
C ASP A 316 1.75 36.25 5.59
N ASN A 317 2.37 37.43 5.78
CA ASN A 317 2.15 38.59 4.93
C ASN A 317 2.70 38.41 3.49
N GLU A 318 3.61 37.44 3.28
CA GLU A 318 4.19 37.08 1.98
C GLU A 318 3.41 35.96 1.30
N LYS A 319 2.29 35.49 1.91
CA LYS A 319 1.44 34.40 1.46
C LYS A 319 2.14 33.02 1.49
N ASN A 320 3.13 32.84 2.39
CA ASN A 320 3.60 31.52 2.70
C ASN A 320 2.59 30.83 3.63
N VAL A 321 2.45 29.53 3.45
CA VAL A 321 1.45 28.68 4.12
C VAL A 321 2.17 27.77 5.11
N TYR A 322 1.83 27.85 6.38
CA TYR A 322 2.41 27.05 7.45
C TYR A 322 1.36 26.14 8.07
N VAL A 323 1.49 24.83 7.89
CA VAL A 323 0.68 23.86 8.63
C VAL A 323 1.34 23.64 9.98
N PHE A 324 0.77 24.19 11.05
CA PHE A 324 1.47 24.29 12.34
C PHE A 324 0.89 23.41 13.46
N HIS A 325 -0.29 22.81 13.26
CA HIS A 325 -0.91 21.90 14.22
C HIS A 325 -1.70 20.81 13.51
N GLU A 326 -1.64 19.61 14.06
CA GLU A 326 -2.30 18.40 13.53
C GLU A 326 -3.11 17.70 14.63
N ILE A 327 -4.36 17.34 14.31
CA ILE A 327 -5.11 16.30 15.01
C ILE A 327 -5.30 15.16 14.01
N TYR A 328 -4.84 13.96 14.35
CA TYR A 328 -4.97 12.78 13.49
C TYR A 328 -5.32 11.58 14.36
N LYS A 329 -6.62 11.25 14.46
CA LYS A 329 -7.15 10.26 15.38
C LYS A 329 -8.30 9.47 14.74
N SER A 330 -8.31 8.16 14.96
CA SER A 330 -9.42 7.29 14.57
C SER A 330 -10.50 7.19 15.67
N GLY A 331 -11.73 6.81 15.31
CA GLY A 331 -12.79 6.49 16.25
C GLY A 331 -13.43 7.68 16.96
N LEU A 332 -13.16 8.93 16.53
CA LEU A 332 -13.79 10.10 17.14
C LEU A 332 -15.20 10.30 16.61
N ILE A 333 -16.18 10.31 17.52
CA ILE A 333 -17.53 10.80 17.20
C ILE A 333 -17.51 12.34 17.13
N ILE A 334 -18.55 12.92 16.52
CA ILE A 334 -18.58 14.37 16.23
C ILE A 334 -18.38 15.25 17.48
N SER A 335 -18.98 14.87 18.62
CA SER A 335 -18.82 15.62 19.87
C SER A 335 -17.36 15.65 20.35
N ASP A 336 -16.68 14.51 20.25
CA ASP A 336 -15.29 14.38 20.69
C ASP A 336 -14.33 15.09 19.71
N ALA A 337 -14.56 14.95 18.40
CA ALA A 337 -13.84 15.68 17.38
C ALA A 337 -13.97 17.20 17.57
N ALA A 338 -15.19 17.69 17.84
CA ALA A 338 -15.46 19.09 18.10
C ALA A 338 -14.74 19.58 19.39
N ALA A 339 -14.71 18.76 20.43
CA ALA A 339 -14.02 19.08 21.67
C ALA A 339 -12.51 19.20 21.47
N GLU A 340 -11.89 18.25 20.71
CA GLU A 340 -10.47 18.29 20.37
C GLU A 340 -10.10 19.55 19.56
N VAL A 341 -10.92 19.91 18.56
CA VAL A 341 -10.69 21.14 17.77
C VAL A 341 -10.76 22.38 18.65
N LYS A 342 -11.82 22.50 19.49
CA LYS A 342 -11.95 23.65 20.41
C LYS A 342 -10.76 23.74 21.38
N LYS A 343 -10.31 22.63 21.92
CA LYS A 343 -9.13 22.58 22.76
C LYS A 343 -7.87 23.08 22.03
N ALA A 344 -7.70 22.71 20.76
CA ALA A 344 -6.58 23.15 19.93
C ALA A 344 -6.65 24.63 19.51
N GLU A 345 -7.79 25.29 19.65
CA GLU A 345 -7.98 26.72 19.38
C GLU A 345 -7.70 27.59 20.63
N LEU A 346 -7.52 26.98 21.79
CA LEU A 346 -7.18 27.66 23.03
C LEU A 346 -5.66 27.60 23.26
N VAL A 347 -5.09 28.70 23.79
CA VAL A 347 -3.71 28.75 24.22
C VAL A 347 -3.72 29.10 25.71
N GLU A 348 -3.10 28.24 26.52
CA GLU A 348 -2.83 28.52 27.93
C GLU A 348 -1.53 29.33 28.03
N LEU A 349 -1.62 30.52 28.62
CA LEU A 349 -0.50 31.38 28.88
C LEU A 349 0.25 30.96 30.15
N ASP A 350 1.49 31.43 30.31
CA ASP A 350 2.35 31.13 31.47
C ASP A 350 1.74 31.52 32.83
N ASP A 351 0.78 32.44 32.85
CA ASP A 351 0.03 32.88 34.02
C ASP A 351 -1.25 32.04 34.29
N GLY A 352 -1.50 30.99 33.47
CA GLY A 352 -2.68 30.14 33.56
C GLY A 352 -3.95 30.73 32.93
N THR A 353 -3.86 31.92 32.32
CA THR A 353 -4.97 32.46 31.54
C THR A 353 -5.10 31.71 30.19
N VAL A 354 -6.34 31.56 29.70
CA VAL A 354 -6.61 30.90 28.44
C VAL A 354 -7.05 31.93 27.41
N GLU A 355 -6.27 32.03 26.36
CA GLU A 355 -6.58 32.96 25.25
C GLU A 355 -7.01 32.19 24.00
N SER A 356 -7.91 32.81 23.22
CA SER A 356 -8.48 32.23 21.96
C SER A 356 -7.88 32.88 20.71
N TRP A 357 -6.68 33.51 20.80
CA TRP A 357 -6.11 34.25 19.67
C TRP A 357 -5.67 33.38 18.47
N TYR A 358 -5.61 32.07 18.65
CA TYR A 358 -5.49 31.13 17.53
C TYR A 358 -6.87 30.74 16.91
N SER A 359 -7.92 31.50 17.19
CA SER A 359 -9.22 31.28 16.54
C SER A 359 -9.11 31.47 15.03
N PRO A 360 -9.54 30.50 14.25
CA PRO A 360 -9.43 30.57 12.80
C PRO A 360 -10.44 31.55 12.22
N ARG A 361 -10.09 32.19 11.11
CA ARG A 361 -11.04 32.95 10.30
C ARG A 361 -12.16 32.09 9.76
N ILE A 362 -11.83 30.85 9.37
CA ILE A 362 -12.76 29.89 8.75
C ILE A 362 -12.31 28.48 9.12
N ARG A 363 -13.31 27.57 9.29
CA ARG A 363 -13.12 26.13 9.45
C ARG A 363 -13.67 25.43 8.23
N LEU A 364 -12.77 24.95 7.38
CA LEU A 364 -13.10 24.31 6.11
C LEU A 364 -13.39 22.83 6.31
N ALA A 365 -14.39 22.33 5.63
CA ALA A 365 -14.76 20.91 5.62
C ALA A 365 -15.24 20.46 4.23
N PRO A 366 -15.16 19.15 3.90
CA PRO A 366 -15.61 18.64 2.62
C PRO A 366 -17.11 18.78 2.42
N PRO A 367 -17.59 18.90 1.18
CA PRO A 367 -19.03 19.11 0.87
C PRO A 367 -19.95 18.01 1.35
N ASP A 368 -19.48 16.77 1.46
CA ASP A 368 -20.26 15.62 1.92
C ASP A 368 -20.71 15.76 3.39
N MET A 369 -20.07 16.61 4.17
CA MET A 369 -20.48 16.96 5.53
C MET A 369 -21.89 17.57 5.60
N TRP A 370 -22.38 18.16 4.52
CA TRP A 370 -23.73 18.73 4.40
C TRP A 370 -24.80 17.73 3.92
N ASN A 371 -24.38 16.53 3.53
CA ASN A 371 -25.33 15.47 3.17
C ASN A 371 -26.17 15.09 4.39
N ARG A 372 -27.50 15.04 4.19
CA ARG A 372 -28.43 14.67 5.26
C ARG A 372 -28.50 13.16 5.43
N ASN A 373 -28.41 12.70 6.67
CA ASN A 373 -28.70 11.32 7.01
C ASN A 373 -30.21 11.05 6.81
N GLN A 374 -30.56 9.96 6.16
CA GLN A 374 -31.97 9.63 5.85
C GLN A 374 -32.79 9.34 7.10
N GLU A 375 -32.18 8.78 8.16
CA GLU A 375 -32.90 8.42 9.40
C GLU A 375 -33.13 9.63 10.32
N THR A 376 -32.11 10.50 10.47
CA THR A 376 -32.14 11.60 11.43
C THR A 376 -32.48 12.95 10.78
N GLY A 377 -32.40 13.05 9.47
CA GLY A 377 -32.56 14.31 8.72
C GLY A 377 -31.45 15.34 8.96
N LYS A 378 -30.50 15.07 9.86
CA LYS A 378 -29.39 15.96 10.21
C LYS A 378 -28.17 15.70 9.32
N SER A 379 -27.42 16.75 9.01
CA SER A 379 -26.11 16.65 8.38
C SER A 379 -24.99 16.60 9.44
N ARG A 380 -23.82 16.07 9.07
CA ARG A 380 -22.64 16.10 9.96
C ARG A 380 -22.22 17.54 10.27
N ALA A 381 -22.29 18.44 9.30
CA ALA A 381 -22.01 19.86 9.50
C ALA A 381 -22.93 20.50 10.55
N LEU A 382 -24.24 20.17 10.53
CA LEU A 382 -25.19 20.63 11.55
C LEU A 382 -24.81 20.08 12.94
N ALA A 383 -24.41 18.82 13.02
CA ALA A 383 -23.99 18.23 14.30
C ALA A 383 -22.69 18.88 14.85
N PHE A 384 -21.74 19.28 14.00
CA PHE A 384 -20.59 20.09 14.42
C PHE A 384 -21.02 21.47 14.93
N SER A 385 -21.95 22.14 14.23
CA SER A 385 -22.49 23.44 14.67
C SER A 385 -23.24 23.34 16.01
N GLU A 386 -24.04 22.28 16.24
CA GLU A 386 -24.68 21.98 17.54
C GLU A 386 -23.64 21.79 18.67
N ASN A 387 -22.41 21.37 18.32
CA ASN A 387 -21.27 21.27 19.25
C ASN A 387 -20.41 22.54 19.26
N GLY A 388 -20.88 23.65 18.70
CA GLY A 388 -20.24 24.97 18.75
C GLY A 388 -19.07 25.15 17.77
N LEU A 389 -19.03 24.36 16.67
CA LEU A 389 -18.08 24.53 15.58
C LEU A 389 -18.80 24.75 14.26
N ASP A 390 -18.88 25.99 13.83
CA ASP A 390 -19.42 26.34 12.52
C ASP A 390 -18.41 26.05 11.43
N LEU A 391 -18.84 25.28 10.44
CA LEU A 391 -18.01 24.84 9.31
C LEU A 391 -18.40 25.60 8.03
N VAL A 392 -17.42 25.82 7.18
CA VAL A 392 -17.58 26.36 5.83
C VAL A 392 -17.27 25.28 4.81
N GLN A 393 -18.16 25.12 3.85
CA GLN A 393 -18.03 24.14 2.78
C GLN A 393 -16.90 24.53 1.84
N SER A 394 -15.94 23.61 1.64
CA SER A 394 -14.91 23.74 0.61
C SER A 394 -15.39 23.18 -0.72
N ASN A 395 -14.63 23.45 -1.78
CA ASN A 395 -14.83 22.81 -3.07
C ASN A 395 -14.20 21.41 -3.06
N ASN A 396 -14.87 20.43 -3.71
CA ASN A 396 -14.37 19.06 -3.82
C ASN A 396 -13.82 18.71 -5.20
N ASP A 397 -13.46 19.68 -6.01
CA ASP A 397 -12.73 19.43 -7.26
C ASP A 397 -11.31 18.91 -6.91
N ARG A 398 -11.14 17.60 -7.08
CA ARG A 398 -9.91 16.92 -6.68
C ARG A 398 -8.73 17.35 -7.52
N GLU A 399 -8.89 17.37 -8.85
CA GLU A 399 -7.81 17.72 -9.77
C GLU A 399 -7.33 19.16 -9.56
N ALA A 400 -8.27 20.11 -9.50
CA ALA A 400 -7.94 21.50 -9.23
C ALA A 400 -7.28 21.66 -7.85
N GLY A 401 -7.80 20.97 -6.84
CA GLY A 401 -7.25 21.02 -5.48
C GLY A 401 -5.83 20.46 -5.37
N TRP A 402 -5.56 19.32 -6.00
CA TRP A 402 -4.22 18.74 -6.04
C TRP A 402 -3.21 19.63 -6.79
N LEU A 403 -3.64 20.25 -7.89
CA LEU A 403 -2.81 21.20 -8.61
C LEU A 403 -2.43 22.40 -7.73
N GLN A 404 -3.36 22.90 -6.91
CA GLN A 404 -3.07 23.99 -5.97
C GLN A 404 -2.08 23.58 -4.87
N VAL A 405 -2.19 22.34 -4.36
CA VAL A 405 -1.17 21.82 -3.42
C VAL A 405 0.20 21.76 -4.10
N LYS A 406 0.30 21.30 -5.35
CA LYS A 406 1.56 21.30 -6.12
C LYS A 406 2.14 22.72 -6.29
N GLU A 407 1.31 23.71 -6.61
CA GLU A 407 1.76 25.10 -6.72
C GLU A 407 2.31 25.64 -5.40
N LEU A 408 1.68 25.29 -4.27
CA LEU A 408 2.19 25.66 -2.94
C LEU A 408 3.52 24.95 -2.60
N MET A 409 3.70 23.73 -3.12
CA MET A 409 4.92 22.94 -2.92
C MET A 409 6.04 23.28 -3.89
N LYS A 410 5.77 24.08 -4.92
CA LYS A 410 6.76 24.41 -5.95
C LYS A 410 8.04 24.98 -5.33
N ILE A 411 9.15 24.30 -5.58
CA ILE A 411 10.47 24.72 -5.10
C ILE A 411 10.96 25.88 -5.95
N ILE A 412 11.29 26.99 -5.31
CA ILE A 412 11.89 28.17 -5.93
C ILE A 412 13.30 28.39 -5.36
N THR A 413 14.19 28.92 -6.18
CA THR A 413 15.53 29.32 -5.76
C THR A 413 15.56 30.85 -5.63
N LEU A 414 15.86 31.32 -4.44
CA LEU A 414 16.01 32.76 -4.14
C LEU A 414 17.31 33.32 -4.75
N PRO A 415 17.46 34.64 -4.88
CA PRO A 415 18.66 35.25 -5.44
C PRO A 415 19.96 34.91 -4.72
N ASP A 416 19.89 34.57 -3.42
CA ASP A 416 21.01 34.14 -2.58
C ASP A 416 21.36 32.64 -2.78
N GLY A 417 20.66 31.91 -3.67
CA GLY A 417 20.85 30.49 -3.91
C GLY A 417 20.06 29.58 -2.96
N THR A 418 19.35 30.11 -1.97
CA THR A 418 18.52 29.33 -1.05
C THR A 418 17.30 28.74 -1.76
N ARG A 419 17.06 27.44 -1.57
CA ARG A 419 15.87 26.76 -2.10
C ARG A 419 14.75 26.80 -1.05
N THR A 420 13.57 27.22 -1.46
CA THR A 420 12.40 27.29 -0.58
C THR A 420 11.11 26.94 -1.32
N ALA A 421 10.00 26.78 -0.59
CA ALA A 421 8.65 26.62 -1.13
C ALA A 421 7.66 27.42 -0.28
N LYS A 422 6.49 27.72 -0.84
CA LYS A 422 5.43 28.43 -0.10
C LYS A 422 4.82 27.57 1.00
N LEU A 423 4.70 26.26 0.79
CA LEU A 423 4.19 25.34 1.81
C LEU A 423 5.31 24.93 2.76
N LYS A 424 5.07 25.16 4.05
CA LYS A 424 5.90 24.69 5.17
C LYS A 424 5.04 23.90 6.15
N ILE A 425 5.47 22.71 6.50
CA ILE A 425 4.80 21.85 7.46
C ILE A 425 5.66 21.78 8.72
N PHE A 426 5.10 22.11 9.86
CA PHE A 426 5.80 21.97 11.13
C PHE A 426 6.07 20.50 11.43
N ARG A 427 7.24 20.20 11.99
CA ARG A 427 7.65 18.81 12.30
C ARG A 427 6.78 18.10 13.34
N ASN A 428 5.90 18.84 14.04
CA ASN A 428 4.87 18.29 14.90
C ASN A 428 3.58 17.88 14.17
N CYS A 429 3.58 17.88 12.82
CA CYS A 429 2.52 17.35 11.96
C CYS A 429 3.01 16.08 11.22
N PRO A 430 3.37 15.00 11.95
CA PRO A 430 4.06 13.84 11.38
C PRO A 430 3.21 13.06 10.38
N ASN A 431 1.87 13.02 10.54
CA ASN A 431 1.02 12.26 9.64
C ASN A 431 0.91 12.91 8.27
N LEU A 432 0.79 14.25 8.19
CA LEU A 432 0.80 14.93 6.91
C LEU A 432 2.16 14.78 6.21
N ILE A 433 3.27 14.93 6.95
CA ILE A 433 4.63 14.75 6.43
C ILE A 433 4.82 13.35 5.87
N ARG A 434 4.27 12.33 6.53
CA ARG A 434 4.36 10.93 6.11
C ARG A 434 3.49 10.65 4.89
N THR A 435 2.20 11.04 4.92
CA THR A 435 1.21 10.61 3.93
C THR A 435 1.28 11.39 2.61
N LEU A 436 1.60 12.69 2.66
CA LEU A 436 1.62 13.54 1.46
C LEU A 436 2.54 13.00 0.35
N PRO A 437 3.82 12.64 0.60
CA PRO A 437 4.69 12.08 -0.43
C PRO A 437 4.35 10.63 -0.81
N GLN A 438 3.47 9.96 -0.07
CA GLN A 438 3.05 8.59 -0.36
C GLN A 438 1.78 8.50 -1.21
N LEU A 439 1.09 9.61 -1.47
CA LEU A 439 -0.05 9.60 -2.38
C LEU A 439 0.37 9.17 -3.78
N LEU A 440 -0.34 8.18 -4.31
CA LEU A 440 -0.08 7.66 -5.63
C LEU A 440 -0.90 8.41 -6.69
N ILE A 441 -0.40 8.45 -7.92
CA ILE A 441 -1.19 8.90 -9.07
C ILE A 441 -2.29 7.87 -9.34
N ASP A 442 -3.50 8.32 -9.63
CA ASP A 442 -4.56 7.42 -10.07
C ASP A 442 -4.21 6.82 -11.45
N GLU A 443 -4.30 5.49 -11.57
CA GLU A 443 -3.91 4.78 -12.80
C GLU A 443 -4.79 5.13 -14.02
N LYS A 444 -6.03 5.57 -13.76
CA LYS A 444 -7.02 5.92 -14.78
C LYS A 444 -7.04 7.42 -15.07
N ASN A 445 -6.60 8.24 -14.12
CA ASN A 445 -6.59 9.68 -14.21
C ASN A 445 -5.31 10.28 -13.63
N TYR A 446 -4.33 10.53 -14.47
CA TYR A 446 -3.02 11.06 -14.07
C TYR A 446 -3.05 12.46 -13.42
N ASN A 447 -4.18 13.16 -13.49
CA ASN A 447 -4.39 14.45 -12.85
C ASN A 447 -4.94 14.32 -11.41
N ASP A 448 -5.32 13.12 -10.98
CA ASP A 448 -5.85 12.85 -9.63
C ASP A 448 -4.93 11.89 -8.86
N CYS A 449 -5.09 11.87 -7.55
CA CYS A 449 -4.47 10.88 -6.67
C CYS A 449 -5.35 9.63 -6.57
N ALA A 450 -4.71 8.46 -6.45
CA ALA A 450 -5.38 7.22 -6.13
C ALA A 450 -6.15 7.36 -4.79
N LYS A 451 -7.34 6.75 -4.72
CA LYS A 451 -8.18 6.75 -3.53
C LYS A 451 -7.79 5.67 -2.52
N GLU A 452 -6.93 4.76 -2.94
CA GLU A 452 -6.42 3.66 -2.13
C GLU A 452 -4.88 3.71 -2.08
N PRO A 453 -4.24 3.34 -0.96
CA PRO A 453 -4.88 2.97 0.32
C PRO A 453 -5.55 4.16 1.00
N HIS A 454 -6.79 3.97 1.49
CA HIS A 454 -7.62 5.04 2.06
C HIS A 454 -6.97 5.74 3.26
N GLU A 455 -6.21 5.02 4.06
CA GLU A 455 -5.46 5.55 5.21
C GLU A 455 -4.43 6.64 4.86
N LEU A 456 -3.99 6.71 3.59
CA LEU A 456 -3.04 7.71 3.11
C LEU A 456 -3.72 9.00 2.65
N THR A 457 -5.04 9.02 2.43
CA THR A 457 -5.74 10.13 1.77
C THR A 457 -6.25 11.20 2.72
N HIS A 458 -6.64 10.84 3.95
CA HIS A 458 -7.30 11.76 4.90
C HIS A 458 -6.51 13.04 5.20
N ALA A 459 -5.23 12.91 5.52
CA ALA A 459 -4.39 14.06 5.86
C ALA A 459 -4.14 14.98 4.65
N PRO A 460 -3.76 14.46 3.47
CA PRO A 460 -3.64 15.25 2.26
C PRO A 460 -4.96 15.84 1.76
N ASP A 461 -6.08 15.13 1.86
CA ASP A 461 -7.40 15.66 1.47
C ASP A 461 -7.79 16.87 2.33
N ALA A 462 -7.54 16.84 3.65
CA ALA A 462 -7.75 18.01 4.50
C ALA A 462 -6.91 19.21 4.04
N LEU A 463 -5.63 19.01 3.66
CA LEU A 463 -4.80 20.08 3.08
C LEU A 463 -5.34 20.55 1.73
N ARG A 464 -5.82 19.66 0.88
CA ARG A 464 -6.40 19.97 -0.44
C ARG A 464 -7.64 20.86 -0.33
N TYR A 465 -8.52 20.63 0.65
CA TYR A 465 -9.69 21.49 0.90
C TYR A 465 -9.30 22.93 1.23
N PHE A 466 -8.22 23.10 1.99
CA PHE A 466 -7.66 24.44 2.24
C PHE A 466 -7.05 25.04 0.97
N ALA A 467 -6.22 24.30 0.25
CA ALA A 467 -5.49 24.81 -0.91
C ALA A 467 -6.45 25.31 -2.02
N ILE A 468 -7.48 24.55 -2.32
CA ILE A 468 -8.46 24.98 -3.33
C ILE A 468 -9.29 26.18 -2.88
N TYR A 469 -9.64 26.26 -1.59
CA TYR A 469 -10.36 27.43 -1.05
C TYR A 469 -9.49 28.69 -1.09
N TRP A 470 -8.24 28.58 -0.67
CA TRP A 470 -7.31 29.71 -0.58
C TRP A 470 -6.98 30.33 -1.94
N THR A 471 -6.92 29.55 -2.98
CA THR A 471 -6.53 29.98 -4.33
C THR A 471 -7.71 30.35 -5.22
N GLN A 472 -8.94 30.08 -4.80
CA GLN A 472 -10.12 30.57 -5.54
C GLN A 472 -10.15 32.10 -5.50
N PRO A 473 -10.40 32.78 -6.63
CA PRO A 473 -10.69 34.18 -6.61
C PRO A 473 -11.89 34.42 -5.66
N PRO A 474 -11.89 35.49 -4.87
CA PRO A 474 -13.02 35.79 -4.03
C PRO A 474 -14.28 35.77 -4.91
N GLU A 475 -15.25 34.94 -4.52
CA GLU A 475 -16.57 35.03 -5.18
C GLU A 475 -16.96 36.49 -5.10
N SER A 476 -16.97 37.17 -6.24
CA SER A 476 -17.69 38.40 -6.34
C SER A 476 -19.11 38.03 -5.94
N LYS A 477 -19.55 38.43 -4.76
CA LYS A 477 -20.97 38.41 -4.43
C LYS A 477 -21.62 39.31 -5.47
N VAL A 478 -21.94 38.75 -6.61
CA VAL A 478 -22.91 39.32 -7.52
C VAL A 478 -24.18 39.32 -6.68
N ARG A 479 -24.38 40.40 -5.95
CA ARG A 479 -25.68 40.63 -5.28
C ARG A 479 -26.64 40.56 -6.44
N LYS A 480 -27.48 39.50 -6.47
CA LYS A 480 -28.57 39.40 -7.46
C LYS A 480 -29.37 40.67 -7.28
N LYS A 481 -29.30 41.54 -8.28
CA LYS A 481 -30.13 42.73 -8.31
C LYS A 481 -31.57 42.26 -8.26
N VAL A 482 -32.34 42.87 -7.38
CA VAL A 482 -33.72 42.50 -7.13
C VAL A 482 -34.60 43.56 -7.77
N ARG A 483 -35.60 43.18 -8.53
CA ARG A 483 -36.57 44.09 -9.08
C ARG A 483 -37.47 44.57 -7.94
N TYR A 484 -37.29 45.84 -7.57
CA TYR A 484 -38.12 46.45 -6.52
C TYR A 484 -39.55 46.66 -7.00
N ARG A 485 -40.49 46.46 -6.09
CA ARG A 485 -41.89 46.89 -6.27
C ARG A 485 -41.96 48.42 -6.19
N PRO A 486 -43.02 49.05 -6.71
CA PRO A 486 -43.15 50.50 -6.71
C PRO A 486 -42.97 51.15 -5.32
N ASP A 487 -43.56 50.54 -4.28
CA ASP A 487 -43.40 50.97 -2.87
C ASP A 487 -41.95 50.92 -2.38
N GLN A 488 -41.21 49.90 -2.73
CA GLN A 488 -39.81 49.72 -2.37
C GLN A 488 -38.88 50.67 -3.15
N LEU A 489 -39.23 50.98 -4.41
CA LEU A 489 -38.51 51.96 -5.21
C LEU A 489 -38.72 53.38 -4.64
N GLU A 490 -39.96 53.68 -4.21
CA GLU A 490 -40.27 54.97 -3.57
C GLU A 490 -39.47 55.17 -2.28
N ASP A 491 -39.41 54.14 -1.41
CA ASP A 491 -38.59 54.14 -0.21
C ASP A 491 -37.09 54.36 -0.55
N TYR A 492 -36.58 53.70 -1.60
CA TYR A 492 -35.19 53.80 -2.01
C TYR A 492 -34.81 55.21 -2.54
N TYR A 493 -35.72 55.81 -3.35
CA TYR A 493 -35.49 57.16 -3.91
C TYR A 493 -35.74 58.29 -2.89
N ASN A 494 -36.61 58.07 -1.90
CA ASN A 494 -36.87 59.00 -0.83
C ASN A 494 -35.84 58.97 0.29
N ALA A 495 -34.93 58.02 0.31
CA ALA A 495 -33.86 57.93 1.27
C ALA A 495 -32.89 59.17 1.15
N ARG A 496 -32.78 59.93 2.25
CA ARG A 496 -32.04 61.22 2.28
C ARG A 496 -30.57 61.03 2.53
N THR A 497 -30.16 59.91 3.14
CA THR A 497 -28.79 59.59 3.46
C THR A 497 -28.35 58.25 2.82
N GLU A 498 -27.05 58.11 2.62
CA GLU A 498 -26.48 56.86 2.12
C GLU A 498 -26.70 55.69 3.13
N GLU A 499 -26.73 55.98 4.41
CA GLU A 499 -27.00 55.00 5.46
C GLU A 499 -28.44 54.46 5.36
N GLU A 500 -29.42 55.33 5.12
CA GLU A 500 -30.82 54.91 4.86
C GLU A 500 -30.92 54.04 3.61
N ARG A 501 -30.22 54.38 2.53
CA ARG A 501 -30.17 53.56 1.32
C ARG A 501 -29.56 52.19 1.59
N GLN A 502 -28.48 52.11 2.31
CA GLN A 502 -27.84 50.86 2.70
C GLN A 502 -28.72 49.96 3.59
N GLN A 503 -29.56 50.55 4.45
CA GLN A 503 -30.54 49.81 5.23
C GLN A 503 -31.66 49.23 4.35
N ILE A 504 -32.12 49.97 3.34
CA ILE A 504 -33.09 49.49 2.36
C ILE A 504 -32.49 48.38 1.50
N ILE A 505 -31.26 48.53 1.02
CA ILE A 505 -30.53 47.50 0.29
C ILE A 505 -30.33 46.24 1.16
N LYS A 506 -30.00 46.41 2.43
CA LYS A 506 -29.85 45.31 3.38
C LYS A 506 -31.16 44.54 3.58
N ARG A 507 -32.30 45.26 3.54
CA ARG A 507 -33.65 44.69 3.77
C ARG A 507 -34.22 44.01 2.53
N TYR A 508 -34.02 44.57 1.35
CA TYR A 508 -34.72 44.14 0.12
C TYR A 508 -33.74 43.62 -0.97
N GLY A 509 -32.42 43.72 -0.80
CA GLY A 509 -31.41 43.44 -1.82
C GLY A 509 -31.08 44.69 -2.65
N GLU A 510 -30.05 44.62 -3.49
CA GLU A 510 -29.61 45.70 -4.37
C GLU A 510 -30.62 45.85 -5.52
N PRO A 511 -31.18 47.08 -5.79
CA PRO A 511 -32.20 47.26 -6.82
C PRO A 511 -31.62 47.08 -8.22
N GLU A 512 -32.41 46.51 -9.10
CA GLU A 512 -32.21 46.51 -10.55
C GLU A 512 -32.81 47.84 -11.08
N LEU A 513 -31.96 48.90 -11.15
CA LEU A 513 -32.31 50.23 -11.62
C LEU A 513 -32.23 50.32 -13.14
#